data_6b1970be30949c7f6b6967d2dd00591b
#
_entry.id   6b1970be30949c7f6b6967d2dd00591b
#
_cell.length_a   1.000
_cell.length_b   1.000
_cell.length_c   1.000
_cell.angle_alpha   90.00
_cell.angle_beta   90.00
_cell.angle_gamma   90.00
#
_symmetry.space_group_name_H-M   'P 1'
#
loop_
_entity.id
_entity.type
_entity.pdbx_description
1 polymer ?
#
loop_
_entity_poly.entity_id
_entity_poly.type
_entity_poly.pdbx_seq_one_letter_code
_entity_poly.pdbx_strand_id
1 'polypeptide(L)'
;MNNKKNHAMKRSPFYLVPLAALLTAACMTPQYNKPVAPIPANFPIAQTDSGPAAVDIGWRAFFKNPELQEVIATALANNRDLKTITLQVEEARALYDIQSADRLPSVNATASESRSRALLTTSTPINRTVYQVGVSVTAFELDLFNRVKNLSAAALAQFMATEEARRSAQILLVGEVSKSWLTERTLYEQVQLAIRTLEGRQASFDLVKKRFDAGITNALELRQSDTLVQSARVSLLALKRQHALSVNALQVLVGTQIQSSASMQSLAKQETLATIGAGLPSELLTQRPDIRAAEQRLRAMQANIAAARAAFFPRIALTAGVGTASTDLSGLFNSGQNTWSFVPSVSLPIFDAGRNKANLKVAEVRSEIAVASYEKTIQVAFREVADALAARATLNDEADAQQAVQKSQSERLVLAQARYQNGIANYLEVLDAERELFTAEQQLLQTKLLNLTNAIDLYRALGGGIQEMSK
;
A
#
# COMPACT_ATOMS: atom_id res chain seq x y z
N MET A 1 93.69 2.47 -5.16
CA MET A 1 92.72 2.11 -6.24
C MET A 1 91.40 1.71 -5.61
N ASN A 2 90.42 2.62 -5.68
CA ASN A 2 89.19 2.56 -4.92
C ASN A 2 88.08 2.04 -5.86
N ASN A 3 87.46 0.90 -5.50
CA ASN A 3 86.36 0.32 -6.26
C ASN A 3 85.01 0.55 -5.51
N LYS A 4 84.28 1.60 -5.85
CA LYS A 4 82.93 1.86 -5.34
C LYS A 4 81.95 0.97 -6.08
N LYS A 5 81.35 -0.04 -5.40
CA LYS A 5 80.18 -0.78 -5.89
C LYS A 5 78.89 0.06 -5.64
N ASN A 6 78.23 0.47 -6.72
CA ASN A 6 76.91 1.07 -6.72
C ASN A 6 75.88 -0.04 -6.44
N HIS A 7 75.18 0.00 -5.31
CA HIS A 7 73.98 -0.76 -5.05
C HIS A 7 72.75 -0.01 -5.63
N ALA A 8 72.33 -0.42 -6.80
CA ALA A 8 71.02 0.01 -7.36
C ALA A 8 69.90 -0.68 -6.56
N MET A 9 69.16 0.07 -5.81
CA MET A 9 67.96 -0.35 -5.05
C MET A 9 66.84 -0.71 -6.06
N LYS A 10 66.59 -2.00 -6.29
CA LYS A 10 65.43 -2.50 -7.03
C LYS A 10 64.15 -2.12 -6.27
N ARG A 11 63.47 -1.06 -6.69
CA ARG A 11 62.13 -0.75 -6.22
C ARG A 11 61.16 -1.86 -6.69
N SER A 12 60.62 -2.60 -5.72
CA SER A 12 59.69 -3.70 -5.94
C SER A 12 58.35 -3.19 -6.52
N PRO A 13 57.73 -3.89 -7.47
CA PRO A 13 56.46 -3.50 -8.07
C PRO A 13 55.22 -3.70 -7.18
N PHE A 14 55.43 -3.88 -5.88
CA PHE A 14 54.36 -4.24 -4.92
C PHE A 14 53.33 -3.12 -4.67
N TYR A 15 53.65 -1.88 -5.04
CA TYR A 15 52.73 -0.73 -4.84
C TYR A 15 51.69 -0.48 -5.95
N LEU A 16 51.83 -1.14 -7.09
CA LEU A 16 50.87 -0.99 -8.23
C LEU A 16 49.60 -1.84 -8.10
N VAL A 17 49.67 -2.94 -7.36
CA VAL A 17 48.54 -3.87 -7.18
C VAL A 17 47.39 -3.25 -6.36
N PRO A 18 47.63 -2.58 -5.20
CA PRO A 18 46.55 -1.97 -4.44
C PRO A 18 45.92 -0.75 -5.15
N LEU A 19 46.67 -0.03 -5.99
CA LEU A 19 46.14 1.10 -6.76
C LEU A 19 45.19 0.65 -7.89
N ALA A 20 45.49 -0.50 -8.54
CA ALA A 20 44.61 -1.10 -9.55
C ALA A 20 43.31 -1.66 -8.92
N ALA A 21 43.37 -2.24 -7.73
CA ALA A 21 42.22 -2.72 -6.98
C ALA A 21 41.27 -1.58 -6.53
N LEU A 22 41.83 -0.42 -6.16
CA LEU A 22 41.05 0.78 -5.81
C LEU A 22 40.33 1.40 -7.02
N LEU A 23 40.92 1.35 -8.20
CA LEU A 23 40.32 1.86 -9.44
C LEU A 23 39.18 0.96 -9.96
N THR A 24 39.23 -0.36 -9.73
CA THR A 24 38.17 -1.28 -10.10
C THR A 24 36.99 -1.23 -9.14
N ALA A 25 37.18 -0.90 -7.85
CA ALA A 25 36.12 -0.72 -6.89
C ALA A 25 35.18 0.46 -7.22
N ALA A 26 35.68 1.54 -7.84
CA ALA A 26 34.90 2.68 -8.27
C ALA A 26 33.86 2.34 -9.38
N CYS A 27 34.13 1.32 -10.20
CA CYS A 27 33.26 0.90 -11.30
C CYS A 27 32.09 0.00 -10.85
N MET A 28 32.03 -0.41 -9.59
CA MET A 28 31.02 -1.35 -9.07
C MET A 28 29.89 -0.66 -8.28
N THR A 29 29.86 0.66 -8.24
CA THR A 29 28.73 1.39 -7.65
C THR A 29 27.57 1.37 -8.65
N PRO A 30 26.36 0.92 -8.27
CA PRO A 30 25.22 0.93 -9.19
C PRO A 30 24.88 2.37 -9.57
N GLN A 31 24.92 2.70 -10.84
CA GLN A 31 24.35 3.94 -11.35
C GLN A 31 22.83 3.73 -11.42
N TYR A 32 22.08 4.50 -10.61
CA TYR A 32 20.64 4.52 -10.71
C TYR A 32 20.23 5.27 -11.98
N ASN A 33 19.71 4.55 -12.96
CA ASN A 33 19.07 5.11 -14.13
C ASN A 33 17.56 5.08 -13.94
N LYS A 34 16.96 6.24 -13.67
CA LYS A 34 15.50 6.37 -13.57
C LYS A 34 14.88 6.20 -14.96
N PRO A 35 14.00 5.22 -15.18
CA PRO A 35 13.29 5.08 -16.46
C PRO A 35 12.44 6.33 -16.74
N VAL A 36 12.27 6.63 -18.04
CA VAL A 36 11.37 7.69 -18.49
C VAL A 36 9.93 7.28 -18.22
N ALA A 37 9.14 8.18 -17.65
CA ALA A 37 7.73 7.89 -17.34
C ALA A 37 6.92 7.74 -18.63
N PRO A 38 6.21 6.61 -18.85
CA PRO A 38 5.45 6.36 -20.09
C PRO A 38 4.05 6.98 -20.03
N ILE A 39 3.96 8.27 -19.73
CA ILE A 39 2.70 9.03 -19.61
C ILE A 39 2.78 10.34 -20.39
N PRO A 40 1.63 10.86 -20.89
CA PRO A 40 1.54 12.17 -21.52
C PRO A 40 1.89 13.31 -20.57
N ALA A 41 2.30 14.46 -21.14
CA ALA A 41 2.62 15.66 -20.35
C ALA A 41 1.39 16.30 -19.69
N ASN A 42 0.19 16.09 -20.24
CA ASN A 42 -1.07 16.64 -19.73
C ASN A 42 -2.13 15.55 -19.61
N PHE A 43 -3.08 15.75 -18.71
CA PHE A 43 -4.30 14.93 -18.65
C PHE A 43 -5.19 15.19 -19.88
N PRO A 44 -6.00 14.19 -20.32
CA PRO A 44 -6.85 14.31 -21.51
C PRO A 44 -7.92 15.41 -21.38
N ILE A 45 -8.37 15.68 -20.16
CA ILE A 45 -9.37 16.71 -19.85
C ILE A 45 -8.65 17.88 -19.18
N ALA A 46 -8.69 19.06 -19.84
CA ALA A 46 -8.14 20.29 -19.30
C ALA A 46 -8.93 20.70 -18.05
N GLN A 47 -8.21 21.04 -16.98
CA GLN A 47 -8.83 21.57 -15.77
C GLN A 47 -8.82 23.08 -15.75
N THR A 48 -9.96 23.65 -15.40
CA THR A 48 -10.12 25.08 -15.11
C THR A 48 -9.95 25.42 -13.63
N ASP A 49 -9.93 24.39 -12.75
CA ASP A 49 -9.89 24.59 -11.30
C ASP A 49 -8.47 24.78 -10.79
N SER A 50 -8.18 25.98 -10.31
CA SER A 50 -6.95 26.39 -9.61
C SER A 50 -7.06 26.15 -8.09
N GLY A 51 -7.49 24.95 -7.68
CA GLY A 51 -7.52 24.57 -6.27
C GLY A 51 -6.13 24.23 -5.72
N PRO A 52 -5.96 24.18 -4.38
CA PRO A 52 -4.72 23.73 -3.76
C PRO A 52 -4.41 22.27 -4.13
N ALA A 53 -3.12 21.91 -4.10
CA ALA A 53 -2.70 20.53 -4.39
C ALA A 53 -3.25 19.57 -3.34
N ALA A 54 -3.77 18.43 -3.76
CA ALA A 54 -4.40 17.43 -2.87
C ALA A 54 -3.45 16.94 -1.77
N VAL A 55 -2.13 16.86 -2.06
CA VAL A 55 -1.11 16.42 -1.10
C VAL A 55 -0.89 17.41 0.05
N ASP A 56 -1.20 18.69 -0.16
CA ASP A 56 -1.05 19.75 0.85
C ASP A 56 -2.31 19.92 1.72
N ILE A 57 -3.43 19.34 1.29
CA ILE A 57 -4.68 19.35 2.04
C ILE A 57 -4.70 18.13 2.96
N GLY A 58 -4.67 18.35 4.28
CA GLY A 58 -4.87 17.29 5.26
C GLY A 58 -6.27 16.68 5.13
N TRP A 59 -6.40 15.37 5.44
CA TRP A 59 -7.69 14.69 5.29
C TRP A 59 -8.79 15.31 6.17
N ARG A 60 -8.48 15.92 7.34
CA ARG A 60 -9.48 16.66 8.13
C ARG A 60 -10.00 17.91 7.44
N ALA A 61 -9.16 18.58 6.65
CA ALA A 61 -9.59 19.75 5.89
C ALA A 61 -10.37 19.34 4.62
N PHE A 62 -10.04 18.18 4.04
CA PHE A 62 -10.76 17.66 2.88
C PHE A 62 -12.15 17.12 3.26
N PHE A 63 -12.24 16.30 4.30
CA PHE A 63 -13.52 15.77 4.82
C PHE A 63 -14.08 16.71 5.89
N LYS A 64 -15.03 17.53 5.51
CA LYS A 64 -15.61 18.57 6.40
C LYS A 64 -16.58 18.00 7.47
N ASN A 65 -17.10 16.80 7.27
CA ASN A 65 -18.05 16.17 8.18
C ASN A 65 -17.33 15.65 9.45
N PRO A 66 -17.69 16.10 10.67
CA PRO A 66 -17.01 15.69 11.90
C PRO A 66 -17.21 14.22 12.25
N GLU A 67 -18.38 13.62 11.94
CA GLU A 67 -18.61 12.19 12.18
C GLU A 67 -17.70 11.33 11.29
N LEU A 68 -17.57 11.69 10.00
CA LEU A 68 -16.66 11.01 9.09
C LEU A 68 -15.22 11.16 9.54
N GLN A 69 -14.82 12.35 10.02
CA GLN A 69 -13.46 12.56 10.56
C GLN A 69 -13.17 11.64 11.76
N GLU A 70 -14.14 11.46 12.65
CA GLU A 70 -14.00 10.56 13.81
C GLU A 70 -13.87 9.09 13.36
N VAL A 71 -14.70 8.66 12.40
CA VAL A 71 -14.64 7.31 11.83
C VAL A 71 -13.29 7.06 11.16
N ILE A 72 -12.76 8.02 10.37
CA ILE A 72 -11.42 7.92 9.75
C ILE A 72 -10.33 7.82 10.82
N ALA A 73 -10.36 8.70 11.85
CA ALA A 73 -9.37 8.69 12.93
C ALA A 73 -9.39 7.35 13.67
N THR A 74 -10.58 6.82 13.96
CA THR A 74 -10.76 5.52 14.61
C THR A 74 -10.21 4.38 13.74
N ALA A 75 -10.45 4.41 12.43
CA ALA A 75 -9.92 3.43 11.48
C ALA A 75 -8.39 3.47 11.42
N LEU A 76 -7.80 4.66 11.33
CA LEU A 76 -6.33 4.81 11.33
C LEU A 76 -5.67 4.26 12.61
N ALA A 77 -6.36 4.33 13.74
CA ALA A 77 -5.87 3.80 15.02
C ALA A 77 -6.07 2.28 15.17
N ASN A 78 -7.14 1.71 14.61
CA ASN A 78 -7.59 0.35 14.93
C ASN A 78 -7.57 -0.63 13.77
N ASN A 79 -7.45 -0.18 12.52
CA ASN A 79 -7.47 -1.07 11.36
C ASN A 79 -6.32 -2.09 11.40
N ARG A 80 -6.67 -3.38 11.23
CA ARG A 80 -5.72 -4.49 11.37
C ARG A 80 -4.77 -4.60 10.18
N ASP A 81 -5.21 -4.27 8.98
CA ASP A 81 -4.36 -4.29 7.78
C ASP A 81 -3.29 -3.20 7.85
N LEU A 82 -3.66 -1.97 8.27
CA LEU A 82 -2.71 -0.90 8.48
C LEU A 82 -1.70 -1.24 9.60
N LYS A 83 -2.14 -1.89 10.67
CA LYS A 83 -1.25 -2.39 11.73
C LYS A 83 -0.29 -3.44 11.19
N THR A 84 -0.77 -4.38 10.39
CA THR A 84 0.06 -5.41 9.77
C THR A 84 1.15 -4.79 8.89
N ILE A 85 0.79 -3.83 8.03
CA ILE A 85 1.75 -3.14 7.18
C ILE A 85 2.75 -2.33 8.01
N THR A 86 2.32 -1.72 9.12
CA THR A 86 3.21 -1.00 10.04
C THR A 86 4.25 -1.95 10.67
N LEU A 87 3.83 -3.14 11.09
CA LEU A 87 4.75 -4.17 11.61
C LEU A 87 5.71 -4.69 10.52
N GLN A 88 5.26 -4.80 9.26
CA GLN A 88 6.13 -5.12 8.12
C GLN A 88 7.21 -4.06 7.87
N VAL A 89 6.95 -2.79 8.18
CA VAL A 89 7.98 -1.74 8.15
C VAL A 89 9.05 -1.99 9.23
N GLU A 90 8.64 -2.35 10.45
CA GLU A 90 9.56 -2.71 11.53
C GLU A 90 10.39 -3.95 11.17
N GLU A 91 9.75 -4.98 10.61
CA GLU A 91 10.43 -6.18 10.09
C GLU A 91 11.46 -5.82 9.02
N ALA A 92 11.07 -5.03 8.02
CA ALA A 92 11.98 -4.61 6.94
C ALA A 92 13.16 -3.79 7.46
N ARG A 93 12.94 -2.96 8.49
CA ARG A 93 14.01 -2.24 9.19
C ARG A 93 14.96 -3.19 9.89
N ALA A 94 14.44 -4.16 10.64
CA ALA A 94 15.27 -5.15 11.31
C ALA A 94 16.09 -6.00 10.31
N LEU A 95 15.52 -6.37 9.17
CA LEU A 95 16.22 -7.06 8.08
C LEU A 95 17.34 -6.18 7.49
N TYR A 96 17.09 -4.87 7.33
CA TYR A 96 18.14 -3.93 6.92
C TYR A 96 19.27 -3.87 7.97
N ASP A 97 18.93 -3.78 9.26
CA ASP A 97 19.91 -3.72 10.35
C ASP A 97 20.77 -5.00 10.38
N ILE A 98 20.18 -6.19 10.19
CA ILE A 98 20.89 -7.47 10.04
C ILE A 98 21.87 -7.40 8.85
N GLN A 99 21.38 -7.00 7.66
CA GLN A 99 22.23 -6.92 6.48
C GLN A 99 23.32 -5.84 6.59
N SER A 100 23.03 -4.76 7.32
CA SER A 100 24.00 -3.71 7.61
C SER A 100 25.08 -4.17 8.60
N ALA A 101 24.74 -5.04 9.54
CA ALA A 101 25.68 -5.60 10.51
C ALA A 101 26.77 -6.45 9.84
N ASP A 102 26.50 -7.07 8.68
CA ASP A 102 27.50 -7.81 7.89
C ASP A 102 28.70 -6.96 7.43
N ARG A 103 28.59 -5.62 7.52
CA ARG A 103 29.69 -4.67 7.23
C ARG A 103 30.68 -4.54 8.39
N LEU A 104 30.37 -5.10 9.54
CA LEU A 104 31.19 -5.09 10.75
C LEU A 104 31.54 -6.53 11.13
N PRO A 105 32.73 -6.76 11.76
CA PRO A 105 33.09 -8.08 12.23
C PRO A 105 32.17 -8.51 13.39
N SER A 106 31.69 -9.75 13.36
CA SER A 106 31.03 -10.37 14.51
C SER A 106 32.08 -10.93 15.47
N VAL A 107 32.00 -10.61 16.76
CA VAL A 107 32.89 -11.08 17.81
C VAL A 107 32.15 -12.13 18.63
N ASN A 108 32.71 -13.34 18.68
CA ASN A 108 32.11 -14.48 19.37
C ASN A 108 33.06 -14.99 20.49
N ALA A 109 32.50 -15.27 21.66
CA ALA A 109 33.20 -16.04 22.70
C ALA A 109 32.87 -17.52 22.48
N THR A 110 33.90 -18.36 22.49
CA THR A 110 33.78 -19.81 22.29
C THR A 110 34.51 -20.57 23.38
N ALA A 111 33.88 -21.65 23.83
CA ALA A 111 34.51 -22.64 24.67
C ALA A 111 34.31 -24.02 24.04
N SER A 112 35.33 -24.78 23.85
CA SER A 112 35.25 -26.08 23.20
C SER A 112 36.19 -27.12 23.84
N GLU A 113 35.76 -28.37 23.84
CA GLU A 113 36.58 -29.55 24.05
C GLU A 113 36.63 -30.33 22.75
N SER A 114 37.85 -30.66 22.29
CA SER A 114 38.04 -31.48 21.09
C SER A 114 38.84 -32.73 21.48
N ARG A 115 38.28 -33.90 21.25
CA ARG A 115 38.99 -35.17 21.41
C ARG A 115 39.20 -35.82 20.05
N SER A 116 40.43 -36.09 19.70
CA SER A 116 40.77 -36.74 18.44
C SER A 116 41.72 -37.89 18.65
N ARG A 117 41.60 -38.94 17.82
CA ARG A 117 42.54 -40.04 17.72
C ARG A 117 43.12 -40.03 16.32
N ALA A 118 44.42 -39.77 16.21
CA ALA A 118 45.10 -39.67 14.92
C ALA A 118 46.32 -40.60 14.91
N LEU A 119 46.61 -41.19 13.75
CA LEU A 119 47.88 -41.88 13.47
C LEU A 119 48.93 -40.85 13.07
N LEU A 120 49.92 -40.63 13.92
CA LEU A 120 51.12 -39.89 13.55
C LEU A 120 52.14 -40.87 13.03
N THR A 121 52.76 -40.69 11.88
CA THR A 121 53.87 -41.33 11.19
C THR A 121 54.40 -42.72 11.66
N THR A 122 54.01 -43.22 12.82
CA THR A 122 54.27 -44.55 13.38
C THR A 122 52.93 -45.19 13.74
N SER A 123 52.81 -46.50 13.59
CA SER A 123 51.62 -47.33 13.73
C SER A 123 50.85 -47.20 15.08
N THR A 124 51.19 -46.26 15.94
CA THR A 124 50.57 -46.06 17.25
C THR A 124 49.63 -44.88 17.24
N PRO A 125 48.34 -45.08 17.44
CA PRO A 125 47.37 -43.98 17.51
C PRO A 125 47.55 -43.17 18.78
N ILE A 126 47.58 -41.83 18.66
CA ILE A 126 47.67 -40.88 19.79
C ILE A 126 46.25 -40.30 19.99
N ASN A 127 45.78 -40.40 21.23
CA ASN A 127 44.58 -39.70 21.70
C ASN A 127 44.98 -38.30 22.15
N ARG A 128 44.38 -37.26 21.60
CA ARG A 128 44.60 -35.87 21.98
C ARG A 128 43.29 -35.25 22.45
N THR A 129 43.29 -34.69 23.63
CA THR A 129 42.22 -33.81 24.11
C THR A 129 42.73 -32.38 24.13
N VAL A 130 41.95 -31.44 23.68
CA VAL A 130 42.25 -29.99 23.73
C VAL A 130 41.03 -29.26 24.25
N TYR A 131 41.21 -28.53 25.33
CA TYR A 131 40.27 -27.57 25.87
C TYR A 131 40.68 -26.19 25.36
N GLN A 132 39.71 -25.41 24.87
CA GLN A 132 40.00 -24.08 24.36
C GLN A 132 38.88 -23.11 24.78
N VAL A 133 39.26 -21.92 25.22
CA VAL A 133 38.37 -20.80 25.50
C VAL A 133 38.97 -19.56 24.87
N GLY A 134 38.15 -18.77 24.17
CA GLY A 134 38.66 -17.56 23.54
C GLY A 134 37.57 -16.70 22.93
N VAL A 135 38.01 -15.59 22.36
CA VAL A 135 37.19 -14.65 21.60
C VAL A 135 37.71 -14.63 20.18
N SER A 136 36.81 -14.70 19.22
CA SER A 136 37.17 -14.76 17.80
C SER A 136 36.26 -13.97 16.90
N VAL A 137 36.80 -13.49 15.80
CA VAL A 137 36.08 -13.00 14.59
C VAL A 137 36.20 -14.10 13.56
N THR A 138 35.10 -14.58 13.05
CA THR A 138 35.08 -15.69 12.09
C THR A 138 34.64 -15.20 10.71
N ALA A 139 35.51 -15.42 9.70
CA ALA A 139 35.20 -15.19 8.27
C ALA A 139 34.64 -13.80 7.93
N PHE A 140 35.07 -12.74 8.61
CA PHE A 140 34.70 -11.37 8.29
C PHE A 140 35.16 -11.02 6.89
N GLU A 141 34.21 -10.64 5.99
CA GLU A 141 34.51 -10.28 4.61
C GLU A 141 35.02 -8.83 4.52
N LEU A 142 36.24 -8.66 4.01
CA LEU A 142 36.76 -7.35 3.64
C LEU A 142 36.15 -6.94 2.28
N ASP A 143 35.18 -6.06 2.31
CA ASP A 143 34.33 -5.71 1.16
C ASP A 143 35.01 -4.75 0.16
N LEU A 144 36.12 -5.20 -0.44
CA LEU A 144 36.88 -4.41 -1.40
C LEU A 144 36.14 -4.21 -2.74
N PHE A 145 35.19 -5.08 -3.06
CA PHE A 145 34.42 -5.04 -4.30
C PHE A 145 32.97 -4.59 -4.10
N ASN A 146 32.64 -4.02 -2.92
CA ASN A 146 31.32 -3.49 -2.57
C ASN A 146 30.19 -4.52 -2.62
N ARG A 147 30.44 -5.82 -2.46
CA ARG A 147 29.39 -6.86 -2.43
C ARG A 147 28.46 -6.68 -1.26
N VAL A 148 29.01 -6.62 -0.06
CA VAL A 148 28.25 -6.46 1.20
C VAL A 148 27.58 -5.09 1.26
N LYS A 149 28.30 -4.04 0.83
CA LYS A 149 27.76 -2.68 0.72
C LYS A 149 26.54 -2.61 -0.19
N ASN A 150 26.58 -3.27 -1.36
CA ASN A 150 25.48 -3.27 -2.31
C ASN A 150 24.30 -4.10 -1.80
N LEU A 151 24.52 -5.21 -1.08
CA LEU A 151 23.45 -5.96 -0.42
C LEU A 151 22.78 -5.13 0.68
N SER A 152 23.56 -4.42 1.50
CA SER A 152 23.04 -3.49 2.50
C SER A 152 22.24 -2.34 1.85
N ALA A 153 22.72 -1.79 0.72
CA ALA A 153 21.99 -0.77 -0.05
C ALA A 153 20.67 -1.31 -0.63
N ALA A 154 20.65 -2.56 -1.09
CA ALA A 154 19.43 -3.22 -1.55
C ALA A 154 18.41 -3.39 -0.40
N ALA A 155 18.87 -3.82 0.77
CA ALA A 155 18.03 -3.97 1.96
C ALA A 155 17.47 -2.61 2.43
N LEU A 156 18.30 -1.54 2.42
CA LEU A 156 17.87 -0.18 2.73
C LEU A 156 16.77 0.30 1.77
N ALA A 157 16.97 0.10 0.46
CA ALA A 157 15.99 0.48 -0.53
C ALA A 157 14.67 -0.32 -0.37
N GLN A 158 14.77 -1.60 0.00
CA GLN A 158 13.58 -2.41 0.31
C GLN A 158 12.85 -1.92 1.57
N PHE A 159 13.56 -1.53 2.63
CA PHE A 159 12.96 -0.89 3.81
C PHE A 159 12.24 0.41 3.42
N MET A 160 12.88 1.29 2.65
CA MET A 160 12.24 2.52 2.16
C MET A 160 11.02 2.24 1.29
N ALA A 161 11.04 1.19 0.46
CA ALA A 161 9.89 0.78 -0.33
C ALA A 161 8.71 0.34 0.55
N THR A 162 8.97 -0.35 1.66
CA THR A 162 7.93 -0.79 2.60
C THR A 162 7.35 0.40 3.38
N GLU A 163 8.17 1.38 3.74
CA GLU A 163 7.71 2.63 4.38
C GLU A 163 6.76 3.43 3.45
N GLU A 164 7.11 3.55 2.17
CA GLU A 164 6.23 4.21 1.19
C GLU A 164 4.96 3.37 0.91
N ALA A 165 5.05 2.04 0.94
CA ALA A 165 3.88 1.16 0.84
C ALA A 165 2.92 1.35 2.03
N ARG A 166 3.44 1.57 3.26
CA ARG A 166 2.63 1.91 4.43
C ARG A 166 1.87 3.23 4.23
N ARG A 167 2.54 4.26 3.68
CA ARG A 167 1.90 5.55 3.37
C ARG A 167 0.81 5.39 2.31
N SER A 168 1.06 4.59 1.29
CA SER A 168 0.07 4.25 0.26
C SER A 168 -1.15 3.55 0.86
N ALA A 169 -0.93 2.58 1.76
CA ALA A 169 -2.01 1.89 2.46
C ALA A 169 -2.83 2.80 3.37
N GLN A 170 -2.20 3.81 3.99
CA GLN A 170 -2.92 4.82 4.76
C GLN A 170 -3.86 5.65 3.88
N ILE A 171 -3.38 6.13 2.72
CA ILE A 171 -4.22 6.85 1.73
C ILE A 171 -5.40 5.97 1.30
N LEU A 172 -5.13 4.71 0.97
CA LEU A 172 -6.15 3.76 0.55
C LEU A 172 -7.20 3.56 1.65
N LEU A 173 -6.76 3.36 2.91
CA LEU A 173 -7.66 3.18 4.04
C LEU A 173 -8.57 4.40 4.25
N VAL A 174 -8.00 5.62 4.22
CA VAL A 174 -8.78 6.87 4.34
C VAL A 174 -9.85 6.94 3.25
N GLY A 175 -9.48 6.62 1.99
CA GLY A 175 -10.43 6.60 0.87
C GLY A 175 -11.52 5.54 1.02
N GLU A 176 -11.15 4.29 1.35
CA GLU A 176 -12.10 3.18 1.47
C GLU A 176 -13.05 3.33 2.66
N VAL A 177 -12.56 3.80 3.81
CA VAL A 177 -13.41 4.13 4.98
C VAL A 177 -14.42 5.21 4.61
N SER A 178 -13.97 6.27 3.91
CA SER A 178 -14.83 7.38 3.53
C SER A 178 -15.91 6.94 2.54
N LYS A 179 -15.57 6.15 1.52
CA LYS A 179 -16.54 5.61 0.56
C LYS A 179 -17.52 4.63 1.20
N SER A 180 -17.03 3.77 2.10
CA SER A 180 -17.87 2.82 2.84
C SER A 180 -18.86 3.56 3.77
N TRP A 181 -18.41 4.62 4.45
CA TRP A 181 -19.28 5.47 5.27
C TRP A 181 -20.34 6.18 4.43
N LEU A 182 -19.98 6.78 3.30
CA LEU A 182 -20.95 7.41 2.37
C LEU A 182 -21.96 6.41 1.83
N THR A 183 -21.52 5.20 1.52
CA THR A 183 -22.40 4.10 1.07
C THR A 183 -23.38 3.70 2.15
N GLU A 184 -22.93 3.54 3.38
CA GLU A 184 -23.78 3.25 4.55
C GLU A 184 -24.84 4.34 4.74
N ARG A 185 -24.46 5.62 4.70
CA ARG A 185 -25.36 6.76 4.82
C ARG A 185 -26.39 6.82 3.69
N THR A 186 -25.96 6.58 2.45
CA THR A 186 -26.85 6.52 1.30
C THR A 186 -27.88 5.40 1.45
N LEU A 187 -27.47 4.21 1.86
CA LEU A 187 -28.35 3.08 2.11
C LEU A 187 -29.33 3.37 3.25
N TYR A 188 -28.88 4.05 4.31
CA TYR A 188 -29.77 4.52 5.36
C TYR A 188 -30.85 5.47 4.82
N GLU A 189 -30.48 6.48 4.01
CA GLU A 189 -31.44 7.39 3.39
C GLU A 189 -32.43 6.65 2.47
N GLN A 190 -31.95 5.65 1.70
CA GLN A 190 -32.81 4.80 0.89
C GLN A 190 -33.79 3.97 1.73
N VAL A 191 -33.35 3.47 2.91
CA VAL A 191 -34.27 2.80 3.85
C VAL A 191 -35.34 3.76 4.34
N GLN A 192 -34.97 5.00 4.72
CA GLN A 192 -35.94 6.00 5.16
C GLN A 192 -36.92 6.38 4.04
N LEU A 193 -36.43 6.50 2.80
CA LEU A 193 -37.26 6.71 1.61
C LEU A 193 -38.25 5.55 1.43
N ALA A 194 -37.79 4.30 1.49
CA ALA A 194 -38.62 3.12 1.33
C ALA A 194 -39.66 2.97 2.46
N ILE A 195 -39.35 3.40 3.68
CA ILE A 195 -40.34 3.44 4.79
C ILE A 195 -41.48 4.44 4.44
N ARG A 196 -41.13 5.68 4.08
CA ARG A 196 -42.13 6.70 3.70
C ARG A 196 -42.96 6.26 2.49
N THR A 197 -42.33 5.63 1.49
CA THR A 197 -43.02 5.08 0.31
C THR A 197 -43.99 3.96 0.68
N LEU A 198 -43.57 3.04 1.59
CA LEU A 198 -44.48 1.99 2.06
C LEU A 198 -45.68 2.56 2.82
N GLU A 199 -45.43 3.52 3.71
CA GLU A 199 -46.52 4.21 4.46
C GLU A 199 -47.50 4.91 3.53
N GLY A 200 -47.00 5.66 2.52
CA GLY A 200 -47.84 6.30 1.52
C GLY A 200 -48.67 5.31 0.69
N ARG A 201 -48.04 4.22 0.22
CA ARG A 201 -48.75 3.17 -0.54
C ARG A 201 -49.75 2.41 0.31
N GLN A 202 -49.48 2.20 1.61
CA GLN A 202 -50.44 1.59 2.51
C GLN A 202 -51.67 2.50 2.71
N ALA A 203 -51.48 3.82 2.92
CA ALA A 203 -52.55 4.77 3.03
C ALA A 203 -53.43 4.83 1.74
N SER A 204 -52.78 4.80 0.57
CA SER A 204 -53.46 4.73 -0.73
C SER A 204 -54.27 3.43 -0.88
N PHE A 205 -53.72 2.29 -0.49
CA PHE A 205 -54.42 1.01 -0.51
C PHE A 205 -55.65 1.02 0.43
N ASP A 206 -55.50 1.54 1.65
CA ASP A 206 -56.62 1.61 2.60
C ASP A 206 -57.76 2.50 2.09
N LEU A 207 -57.44 3.57 1.38
CA LEU A 207 -58.45 4.41 0.69
C LEU A 207 -59.17 3.65 -0.45
N VAL A 208 -58.39 2.96 -1.32
CA VAL A 208 -58.92 2.14 -2.40
C VAL A 208 -59.82 1.02 -1.87
N LYS A 209 -59.39 0.38 -0.77
CA LYS A 209 -60.19 -0.66 -0.11
C LYS A 209 -61.53 -0.14 0.41
N LYS A 210 -61.56 1.02 1.06
CA LYS A 210 -62.81 1.67 1.51
C LYS A 210 -63.76 1.99 0.34
N ARG A 211 -63.20 2.45 -0.79
CA ARG A 211 -63.98 2.68 -2.02
C ARG A 211 -64.52 1.41 -2.63
N PHE A 212 -63.74 0.31 -2.60
CA PHE A 212 -64.19 -0.99 -3.07
C PHE A 212 -65.31 -1.56 -2.18
N ASP A 213 -65.15 -1.49 -0.86
CA ASP A 213 -66.15 -1.93 0.11
C ASP A 213 -67.47 -1.14 -0.01
N ALA A 214 -67.37 0.13 -0.45
CA ALA A 214 -68.51 0.98 -0.75
C ALA A 214 -69.07 0.81 -2.19
N GLY A 215 -68.51 -0.08 -3.02
CA GLY A 215 -68.94 -0.34 -4.39
C GLY A 215 -68.56 0.75 -5.40
N ILE A 216 -67.65 1.67 -5.05
CA ILE A 216 -67.26 2.83 -5.88
C ILE A 216 -66.11 2.47 -6.85
N THR A 217 -65.34 1.44 -6.56
CA THR A 217 -64.23 0.96 -7.42
C THR A 217 -64.30 -0.56 -7.62
N ASN A 218 -63.43 -1.10 -8.50
CA ASN A 218 -63.45 -2.51 -8.89
C ASN A 218 -62.29 -3.31 -8.24
N ALA A 219 -62.39 -4.65 -8.31
CA ALA A 219 -61.39 -5.55 -7.75
C ALA A 219 -59.99 -5.44 -8.40
N LEU A 220 -59.87 -5.02 -9.66
CA LEU A 220 -58.61 -4.81 -10.35
C LEU A 220 -57.80 -3.69 -9.69
N GLU A 221 -58.44 -2.54 -9.44
CA GLU A 221 -57.81 -1.40 -8.78
C GLU A 221 -57.32 -1.76 -7.35
N LEU A 222 -58.14 -2.53 -6.57
CA LEU A 222 -57.77 -3.01 -5.27
C LEU A 222 -56.50 -3.91 -5.35
N ARG A 223 -56.44 -4.83 -6.33
CA ARG A 223 -55.28 -5.72 -6.48
C ARG A 223 -54.01 -5.00 -6.96
N GLN A 224 -54.16 -4.01 -7.82
CA GLN A 224 -53.07 -3.15 -8.26
C GLN A 224 -52.46 -2.37 -7.09
N SER A 225 -53.28 -1.77 -6.23
CA SER A 225 -52.80 -1.04 -5.05
C SER A 225 -52.12 -1.98 -4.03
N ASP A 226 -52.68 -3.20 -3.80
CA ASP A 226 -52.05 -4.21 -2.93
C ASP A 226 -50.68 -4.61 -3.50
N THR A 227 -50.56 -4.85 -4.81
CA THR A 227 -49.28 -5.18 -5.44
C THR A 227 -48.21 -4.13 -5.17
N LEU A 228 -48.53 -2.83 -5.18
CA LEU A 228 -47.56 -1.76 -4.86
C LEU A 228 -47.13 -1.77 -3.39
N VAL A 229 -48.05 -2.05 -2.45
CA VAL A 229 -47.71 -2.20 -1.04
C VAL A 229 -46.72 -3.36 -0.84
N GLN A 230 -47.02 -4.53 -1.46
CA GLN A 230 -46.14 -5.69 -1.31
C GLN A 230 -44.76 -5.42 -1.97
N SER A 231 -44.73 -4.76 -3.15
CA SER A 231 -43.49 -4.37 -3.83
C SER A 231 -42.66 -3.39 -2.98
N ALA A 232 -43.28 -2.42 -2.31
CA ALA A 232 -42.59 -1.50 -1.41
C ALA A 232 -42.02 -2.24 -0.18
N ARG A 233 -42.79 -3.20 0.36
CA ARG A 233 -42.32 -4.05 1.46
C ARG A 233 -41.09 -4.89 1.09
N VAL A 234 -41.09 -5.51 -0.10
CA VAL A 234 -39.94 -6.25 -0.64
C VAL A 234 -38.72 -5.34 -0.78
N SER A 235 -38.89 -4.14 -1.37
CA SER A 235 -37.82 -3.15 -1.54
C SER A 235 -37.26 -2.70 -0.20
N LEU A 236 -38.10 -2.40 0.80
CA LEU A 236 -37.68 -2.03 2.14
C LEU A 236 -36.85 -3.14 2.82
N LEU A 237 -37.30 -4.38 2.74
CA LEU A 237 -36.58 -5.52 3.33
C LEU A 237 -35.21 -5.73 2.66
N ALA A 238 -35.13 -5.56 1.33
CA ALA A 238 -33.88 -5.65 0.57
C ALA A 238 -32.90 -4.53 0.99
N LEU A 239 -33.38 -3.28 1.10
CA LEU A 239 -32.57 -2.13 1.49
C LEU A 239 -32.10 -2.24 2.96
N LYS A 240 -32.95 -2.69 3.89
CA LYS A 240 -32.54 -2.97 5.28
C LYS A 240 -31.42 -4.01 5.36
N ARG A 241 -31.49 -5.07 4.55
CA ARG A 241 -30.44 -6.08 4.48
C ARG A 241 -29.13 -5.47 3.93
N GLN A 242 -29.20 -4.70 2.82
CA GLN A 242 -28.02 -4.05 2.26
C GLN A 242 -27.38 -3.07 3.23
N HIS A 243 -28.18 -2.26 3.94
CA HIS A 243 -27.69 -1.36 4.98
C HIS A 243 -26.98 -2.14 6.11
N ALA A 244 -27.56 -3.23 6.62
CA ALA A 244 -26.92 -4.03 7.66
C ALA A 244 -25.57 -4.62 7.18
N LEU A 245 -25.48 -5.08 5.92
CA LEU A 245 -24.24 -5.57 5.34
C LEU A 245 -23.20 -4.46 5.19
N SER A 246 -23.60 -3.24 4.82
CA SER A 246 -22.69 -2.10 4.71
C SER A 246 -22.14 -1.65 6.06
N VAL A 247 -22.95 -1.69 7.12
CA VAL A 247 -22.50 -1.45 8.50
C VAL A 247 -21.42 -2.47 8.89
N ASN A 248 -21.65 -3.75 8.63
CA ASN A 248 -20.68 -4.81 8.94
C ASN A 248 -19.35 -4.60 8.17
N ALA A 249 -19.42 -4.22 6.89
CA ALA A 249 -18.24 -3.94 6.07
C ALA A 249 -17.45 -2.73 6.62
N LEU A 250 -18.15 -1.66 7.00
CA LEU A 250 -17.54 -0.47 7.59
C LEU A 250 -16.86 -0.80 8.94
N GLN A 251 -17.49 -1.65 9.79
CA GLN A 251 -16.90 -2.08 11.06
C GLN A 251 -15.59 -2.83 10.88
N VAL A 252 -15.47 -3.67 9.84
CA VAL A 252 -14.22 -4.37 9.52
C VAL A 252 -13.12 -3.37 9.14
N LEU A 253 -13.44 -2.37 8.30
CA LEU A 253 -12.50 -1.33 7.90
C LEU A 253 -12.05 -0.47 9.08
N VAL A 254 -12.96 -0.13 9.99
CA VAL A 254 -12.67 0.67 11.18
C VAL A 254 -11.94 -0.15 12.26
N GLY A 255 -12.12 -1.47 12.27
CA GLY A 255 -11.47 -2.40 13.22
C GLY A 255 -12.09 -2.41 14.62
N THR A 256 -13.22 -1.72 14.84
CA THR A 256 -13.99 -1.71 16.08
C THR A 256 -15.48 -1.46 15.80
N GLN A 257 -16.32 -1.69 16.81
CA GLN A 257 -17.74 -1.36 16.69
C GLN A 257 -17.94 0.15 16.58
N ILE A 258 -18.73 0.56 15.59
CA ILE A 258 -19.12 1.95 15.39
C ILE A 258 -20.50 2.13 16.05
N GLN A 259 -20.60 3.10 16.95
CA GLN A 259 -21.92 3.53 17.42
C GLN A 259 -22.50 4.45 16.34
N SER A 260 -23.55 3.96 15.67
CA SER A 260 -24.30 4.80 14.74
C SER A 260 -24.96 5.93 15.56
N SER A 261 -24.50 7.18 15.38
CA SER A 261 -25.09 8.32 16.07
C SER A 261 -26.55 8.53 15.60
N ALA A 262 -27.45 8.75 16.53
CA ALA A 262 -28.89 8.93 16.25
C ALA A 262 -29.20 10.24 15.50
N SER A 263 -28.26 11.16 15.34
CA SER A 263 -28.43 12.44 14.64
C SER A 263 -28.00 12.36 13.18
N MET A 264 -28.72 11.59 12.39
CA MET A 264 -28.41 11.45 10.96
C MET A 264 -28.93 12.62 10.15
N GLN A 265 -28.11 13.62 9.90
CA GLN A 265 -28.41 14.66 8.94
C GLN A 265 -28.26 14.11 7.50
N SER A 266 -29.20 14.50 6.61
CA SER A 266 -29.14 14.09 5.20
C SER A 266 -27.84 14.56 4.52
N LEU A 267 -27.22 13.69 3.72
CA LEU A 267 -26.04 14.01 2.90
C LEU A 267 -26.30 15.23 1.99
N ALA A 268 -27.52 15.47 1.58
CA ALA A 268 -27.91 16.60 0.72
C ALA A 268 -27.72 17.99 1.39
N LYS A 269 -27.59 18.07 2.72
CA LYS A 269 -27.44 19.32 3.48
C LYS A 269 -26.03 19.59 3.96
N GLN A 270 -25.08 18.72 3.69
CA GLN A 270 -23.72 18.84 4.22
C GLN A 270 -22.71 19.13 3.09
N GLU A 271 -21.91 20.19 3.22
CA GLU A 271 -20.65 20.32 2.49
C GLU A 271 -19.70 19.24 3.00
N THR A 272 -19.60 18.12 2.28
CA THR A 272 -18.90 16.94 2.76
C THR A 272 -17.41 16.99 2.42
N LEU A 273 -17.05 17.63 1.30
CA LEU A 273 -15.70 17.60 0.73
C LEU A 273 -15.21 18.99 0.30
N ALA A 274 -13.89 19.20 0.35
CA ALA A 274 -13.25 20.40 -0.17
C ALA A 274 -12.94 20.26 -1.67
N THR A 275 -12.86 21.39 -2.37
CA THR A 275 -12.45 21.43 -3.79
C THR A 275 -10.93 21.30 -3.90
N ILE A 276 -10.46 20.47 -4.84
CA ILE A 276 -9.04 20.21 -5.12
C ILE A 276 -8.72 20.43 -6.59
N GLY A 277 -7.48 20.90 -6.86
CA GLY A 277 -6.91 20.97 -8.20
C GLY A 277 -6.23 19.66 -8.61
N ALA A 278 -6.20 19.33 -9.91
CA ALA A 278 -5.58 18.07 -10.37
C ALA A 278 -4.05 18.14 -10.52
N GLY A 279 -3.46 19.31 -10.57
CA GLY A 279 -2.02 19.45 -10.79
C GLY A 279 -1.54 18.94 -12.17
N LEU A 280 -0.24 18.66 -12.30
CA LEU A 280 0.39 18.14 -13.50
C LEU A 280 0.66 16.62 -13.37
N PRO A 281 0.61 15.84 -14.46
CA PRO A 281 0.95 14.42 -14.43
C PRO A 281 2.34 14.12 -13.87
N SER A 282 3.32 14.99 -14.12
CA SER A 282 4.68 14.85 -13.60
C SER A 282 4.77 14.94 -12.07
N GLU A 283 3.85 15.63 -11.41
CA GLU A 283 3.80 15.74 -9.95
C GLU A 283 3.45 14.41 -9.29
N LEU A 284 2.65 13.56 -9.95
CA LEU A 284 2.34 12.21 -9.46
C LEU A 284 3.59 11.40 -9.17
N LEU A 285 4.66 11.56 -9.98
CA LEU A 285 5.92 10.82 -9.85
C LEU A 285 6.65 11.11 -8.53
N THR A 286 6.41 12.28 -7.93
CA THR A 286 7.06 12.71 -6.70
C THR A 286 6.14 12.68 -5.49
N GLN A 287 4.84 12.80 -5.70
CA GLN A 287 3.84 12.94 -4.63
C GLN A 287 3.25 11.60 -4.20
N ARG A 288 3.04 10.64 -5.13
CA ARG A 288 2.40 9.36 -4.82
C ARG A 288 3.35 8.36 -4.15
N PRO A 289 3.00 7.85 -2.96
CA PRO A 289 3.84 6.88 -2.24
C PRO A 289 3.96 5.52 -2.94
N ASP A 290 2.93 5.06 -3.68
CA ASP A 290 2.98 3.80 -4.43
C ASP A 290 4.02 3.85 -5.56
N ILE A 291 4.14 4.97 -6.28
CA ILE A 291 5.17 5.19 -7.29
C ILE A 291 6.55 5.24 -6.63
N ARG A 292 6.68 5.95 -5.50
CA ARG A 292 7.92 6.02 -4.73
C ARG A 292 8.34 4.65 -4.19
N ALA A 293 7.38 3.84 -3.72
CA ALA A 293 7.63 2.46 -3.31
C ALA A 293 8.17 1.61 -4.48
N ALA A 294 7.56 1.71 -5.66
CA ALA A 294 8.01 1.00 -6.85
C ALA A 294 9.40 1.46 -7.29
N GLU A 295 9.72 2.77 -7.21
CA GLU A 295 11.05 3.30 -7.48
C GLU A 295 12.10 2.75 -6.50
N GLN A 296 11.80 2.68 -5.20
CA GLN A 296 12.72 2.10 -4.23
C GLN A 296 12.95 0.60 -4.45
N ARG A 297 11.91 -0.16 -4.85
CA ARG A 297 12.08 -1.57 -5.24
C ARG A 297 13.00 -1.71 -6.45
N LEU A 298 12.89 -0.84 -7.46
CA LEU A 298 13.79 -0.81 -8.61
C LEU A 298 15.23 -0.54 -8.16
N ARG A 299 15.46 0.42 -7.28
CA ARG A 299 16.79 0.71 -6.71
C ARG A 299 17.38 -0.51 -5.99
N ALA A 300 16.56 -1.25 -5.22
CA ALA A 300 17.00 -2.48 -4.58
C ALA A 300 17.45 -3.54 -5.60
N MET A 301 16.73 -3.73 -6.70
CA MET A 301 17.10 -4.69 -7.75
C MET A 301 18.38 -4.27 -8.47
N GLN A 302 18.61 -2.99 -8.73
CA GLN A 302 19.85 -2.49 -9.33
C GLN A 302 21.06 -2.68 -8.40
N ALA A 303 20.90 -2.47 -7.09
CA ALA A 303 21.94 -2.77 -6.10
C ALA A 303 22.28 -4.27 -6.07
N ASN A 304 21.29 -5.15 -6.24
CA ASN A 304 21.49 -6.60 -6.33
C ASN A 304 22.30 -7.00 -7.59
N ILE A 305 22.16 -6.31 -8.73
CA ILE A 305 23.00 -6.54 -9.91
C ILE A 305 24.47 -6.25 -9.57
N ALA A 306 24.75 -5.13 -8.89
CA ALA A 306 26.11 -4.79 -8.49
C ALA A 306 26.70 -5.83 -7.51
N ALA A 307 25.91 -6.32 -6.56
CA ALA A 307 26.31 -7.40 -5.66
C ALA A 307 26.58 -8.72 -6.41
N ALA A 308 25.76 -9.06 -7.41
CA ALA A 308 25.95 -10.24 -8.23
C ALA A 308 27.21 -10.13 -9.14
N ARG A 309 27.53 -8.95 -9.65
CA ARG A 309 28.79 -8.68 -10.38
C ARG A 309 30.01 -8.82 -9.48
N ALA A 310 29.90 -8.37 -8.22
CA ALA A 310 30.97 -8.51 -7.23
C ALA A 310 31.33 -9.98 -6.95
N ALA A 311 30.42 -10.94 -7.15
CA ALA A 311 30.67 -12.37 -6.94
C ALA A 311 31.67 -12.99 -7.94
N PHE A 312 32.01 -12.29 -9.05
CA PHE A 312 33.06 -12.74 -9.97
C PHE A 312 34.47 -12.38 -9.51
N PHE A 313 34.61 -11.54 -8.50
CA PHE A 313 35.89 -11.08 -7.96
C PHE A 313 36.31 -11.88 -6.74
N PRO A 314 37.63 -11.82 -6.34
CA PRO A 314 38.09 -12.51 -5.16
C PRO A 314 37.36 -12.08 -3.89
N ARG A 315 36.90 -13.04 -3.11
CA ARG A 315 36.37 -12.80 -1.77
C ARG A 315 37.51 -12.91 -0.76
N ILE A 316 37.71 -11.87 0.01
CA ILE A 316 38.75 -11.81 1.07
C ILE A 316 38.05 -11.90 2.43
N ALA A 317 38.32 -12.95 3.17
CA ALA A 317 37.77 -13.14 4.50
C ALA A 317 38.88 -13.17 5.56
N LEU A 318 38.59 -12.59 6.72
CA LEU A 318 39.46 -12.53 7.84
C LEU A 318 38.92 -13.34 9.02
N THR A 319 39.69 -14.30 9.48
CA THR A 319 39.44 -14.99 10.74
C THR A 319 40.57 -14.65 11.73
N ALA A 320 40.19 -14.17 12.91
CA ALA A 320 41.17 -13.84 13.96
C ALA A 320 40.63 -14.28 15.32
N GLY A 321 41.52 -14.71 16.22
CA GLY A 321 41.11 -15.12 17.56
C GLY A 321 42.21 -14.98 18.56
N VAL A 322 41.84 -14.81 19.80
CA VAL A 322 42.71 -14.77 20.97
C VAL A 322 42.07 -15.55 22.12
N GLY A 323 42.85 -16.34 22.84
CA GLY A 323 42.29 -17.16 23.91
C GLY A 323 43.36 -17.96 24.65
N THR A 324 42.93 -19.05 25.29
CA THR A 324 43.78 -20.02 25.97
C THR A 324 43.43 -21.42 25.48
N ALA A 325 44.43 -22.30 25.39
CA ALA A 325 44.24 -23.71 25.06
C ALA A 325 45.16 -24.61 25.93
N SER A 326 44.62 -25.74 26.41
CA SER A 326 45.33 -26.71 27.24
C SER A 326 44.89 -28.14 26.93
N THR A 327 45.76 -29.10 27.20
CA THR A 327 45.43 -30.55 27.18
C THR A 327 44.64 -30.99 28.40
N ASP A 328 44.70 -30.23 29.49
CA ASP A 328 44.02 -30.49 30.76
C ASP A 328 43.10 -29.31 31.10
N LEU A 329 41.90 -29.59 31.54
CA LEU A 329 40.92 -28.56 31.90
C LEU A 329 41.42 -27.68 33.07
N SER A 330 42.12 -28.29 34.06
CA SER A 330 42.67 -27.58 35.23
C SER A 330 43.79 -26.60 34.87
N GLY A 331 44.46 -26.82 33.74
CA GLY A 331 45.57 -26.00 33.24
C GLY A 331 45.14 -24.88 32.30
N LEU A 332 43.87 -24.77 31.92
CA LEU A 332 43.39 -23.92 30.83
C LEU A 332 43.74 -22.42 31.03
N PHE A 333 43.76 -21.93 32.24
CA PHE A 333 44.06 -20.54 32.57
C PHE A 333 45.44 -20.32 33.19
N ASN A 334 46.33 -21.31 33.11
CA ASN A 334 47.68 -21.18 33.60
C ASN A 334 48.54 -20.27 32.71
N SER A 335 49.60 -19.70 33.28
CA SER A 335 50.56 -18.89 32.54
C SER A 335 51.19 -19.72 31.40
N GLY A 336 51.29 -19.12 30.21
CA GLY A 336 51.85 -19.78 29.02
C GLY A 336 50.86 -20.52 28.14
N GLN A 337 49.56 -20.56 28.49
CA GLN A 337 48.51 -21.21 27.68
C GLN A 337 47.83 -20.24 26.68
N ASN A 338 48.30 -18.99 26.54
CA ASN A 338 47.77 -18.01 25.62
C ASN A 338 47.97 -18.44 24.16
N THR A 339 46.92 -18.34 23.39
CA THR A 339 46.90 -18.64 21.96
C THR A 339 46.30 -17.47 21.17
N TRP A 340 46.78 -17.25 19.98
CA TRP A 340 46.19 -16.34 19.03
C TRP A 340 46.26 -16.92 17.63
N SER A 341 45.32 -16.50 16.78
CA SER A 341 45.32 -16.87 15.37
C SER A 341 44.92 -15.66 14.52
N PHE A 342 45.54 -15.53 13.37
CA PHE A 342 45.19 -14.55 12.34
C PHE A 342 45.32 -15.23 10.99
N VAL A 343 44.16 -15.48 10.36
CA VAL A 343 44.03 -16.29 9.14
C VAL A 343 43.29 -15.51 8.07
N PRO A 344 43.94 -14.65 7.30
CA PRO A 344 43.37 -14.08 6.10
C PRO A 344 43.23 -15.18 5.03
N SER A 345 42.11 -15.22 4.35
CA SER A 345 41.82 -16.14 3.25
C SER A 345 41.32 -15.41 2.04
N VAL A 346 41.73 -15.82 0.84
CA VAL A 346 41.29 -15.30 -0.44
C VAL A 346 40.72 -16.46 -1.25
N SER A 347 39.48 -16.30 -1.71
CA SER A 347 38.80 -17.28 -2.54
C SER A 347 38.35 -16.64 -3.83
N LEU A 348 38.80 -17.18 -4.96
CA LEU A 348 38.35 -16.76 -6.31
C LEU A 348 37.75 -17.96 -7.04
N PRO A 349 36.47 -17.90 -7.45
CA PRO A 349 35.87 -18.96 -8.25
C PRO A 349 36.44 -18.95 -9.67
N ILE A 350 37.24 -19.99 -10.01
CA ILE A 350 37.82 -20.15 -11.37
C ILE A 350 36.84 -20.89 -12.26
N PHE A 351 36.17 -21.91 -11.74
CA PHE A 351 35.16 -22.69 -12.42
C PHE A 351 34.01 -23.04 -11.47
N ASP A 352 32.80 -22.58 -11.79
CA ASP A 352 31.59 -22.77 -11.00
C ASP A 352 30.41 -23.34 -11.81
N ALA A 353 30.73 -23.96 -12.98
CA ALA A 353 29.74 -24.47 -13.93
C ALA A 353 28.70 -23.42 -14.40
N GLY A 354 29.08 -22.13 -14.41
CA GLY A 354 28.23 -21.02 -14.87
C GLY A 354 27.27 -20.46 -13.81
N ARG A 355 27.38 -20.84 -12.55
CA ARG A 355 26.52 -20.39 -11.45
C ARG A 355 26.52 -18.86 -11.31
N ASN A 356 27.66 -18.21 -11.26
CA ASN A 356 27.74 -16.75 -11.14
C ASN A 356 27.14 -16.04 -12.33
N LYS A 357 27.36 -16.56 -13.56
CA LYS A 357 26.72 -16.02 -14.77
C LYS A 357 25.20 -16.13 -14.72
N ALA A 358 24.67 -17.26 -14.25
CA ALA A 358 23.23 -17.47 -14.08
C ALA A 358 22.66 -16.56 -12.98
N ASN A 359 23.35 -16.39 -11.85
CA ASN A 359 22.93 -15.49 -10.77
C ASN A 359 22.90 -14.02 -11.24
N LEU A 360 23.89 -13.57 -12.01
CA LEU A 360 23.90 -12.24 -12.61
C LEU A 360 22.71 -12.07 -13.58
N LYS A 361 22.46 -13.06 -14.44
CA LYS A 361 21.30 -13.01 -15.35
C LYS A 361 19.97 -12.92 -14.60
N VAL A 362 19.82 -13.69 -13.49
CA VAL A 362 18.64 -13.58 -12.61
C VAL A 362 18.48 -12.16 -12.04
N ALA A 363 19.57 -11.54 -11.56
CA ALA A 363 19.53 -10.18 -11.02
C ALA A 363 19.16 -9.15 -12.11
N GLU A 364 19.69 -9.28 -13.33
CA GLU A 364 19.36 -8.43 -14.48
C GLU A 364 17.88 -8.56 -14.87
N VAL A 365 17.36 -9.77 -15.02
CA VAL A 365 15.94 -10.01 -15.37
C VAL A 365 15.01 -9.50 -14.26
N ARG A 366 15.37 -9.66 -12.98
CA ARG A 366 14.59 -9.09 -11.85
C ARG A 366 14.56 -7.56 -11.90
N SER A 367 15.63 -6.92 -12.35
CA SER A 367 15.65 -5.47 -12.55
C SER A 367 14.74 -5.05 -13.71
N GLU A 368 14.72 -5.78 -14.83
CA GLU A 368 13.80 -5.54 -15.95
C GLU A 368 12.33 -5.71 -15.51
N ILE A 369 12.02 -6.73 -14.72
CA ILE A 369 10.69 -6.92 -14.10
C ILE A 369 10.33 -5.73 -13.21
N ALA A 370 11.27 -5.21 -12.42
CA ALA A 370 11.04 -4.06 -11.56
C ALA A 370 10.81 -2.76 -12.36
N VAL A 371 11.50 -2.57 -13.51
CA VAL A 371 11.24 -1.47 -14.45
C VAL A 371 9.81 -1.55 -14.98
N ALA A 372 9.40 -2.70 -15.51
CA ALA A 372 8.06 -2.89 -16.04
C ALA A 372 6.97 -2.66 -14.96
N SER A 373 7.23 -3.09 -13.72
CA SER A 373 6.34 -2.87 -12.58
C SER A 373 6.25 -1.39 -12.20
N TYR A 374 7.36 -0.66 -12.23
CA TYR A 374 7.42 0.78 -11.99
C TYR A 374 6.63 1.56 -13.05
N GLU A 375 6.86 1.26 -14.32
CA GLU A 375 6.14 1.87 -15.46
C GLU A 375 4.63 1.59 -15.38
N LYS A 376 4.24 0.35 -15.08
CA LYS A 376 2.83 -0.03 -14.87
C LYS A 376 2.19 0.76 -13.73
N THR A 377 2.90 0.95 -12.61
CA THR A 377 2.39 1.73 -11.45
C THR A 377 2.11 3.17 -11.87
N ILE A 378 3.00 3.79 -12.66
CA ILE A 378 2.81 5.14 -13.21
C ILE A 378 1.60 5.20 -14.14
N GLN A 379 1.45 4.24 -15.06
CA GLN A 379 0.31 4.18 -15.98
C GLN A 379 -1.03 4.03 -15.24
N VAL A 380 -1.06 3.18 -14.20
CA VAL A 380 -2.26 3.01 -13.36
C VAL A 380 -2.58 4.30 -12.61
N ALA A 381 -1.59 4.95 -12.02
CA ALA A 381 -1.77 6.21 -11.33
C ALA A 381 -2.29 7.32 -12.24
N PHE A 382 -1.73 7.44 -13.46
CA PHE A 382 -2.22 8.37 -14.47
C PHE A 382 -3.66 8.09 -14.86
N ARG A 383 -4.00 6.80 -15.10
CA ARG A 383 -5.37 6.40 -15.43
C ARG A 383 -6.36 6.74 -14.31
N GLU A 384 -6.01 6.46 -13.05
CA GLU A 384 -6.89 6.77 -11.90
C GLU A 384 -7.27 8.27 -11.86
N VAL A 385 -6.31 9.16 -12.10
CA VAL A 385 -6.59 10.60 -12.16
C VAL A 385 -7.42 10.94 -13.39
N ALA A 386 -7.06 10.41 -14.57
CA ALA A 386 -7.78 10.67 -15.80
C ALA A 386 -9.24 10.20 -15.73
N ASP A 387 -9.49 9.01 -15.18
CA ASP A 387 -10.84 8.45 -14.98
C ASP A 387 -11.65 9.33 -14.02
N ALA A 388 -11.05 9.76 -12.90
CA ALA A 388 -11.73 10.63 -11.93
C ALA A 388 -12.07 12.01 -12.51
N LEU A 389 -11.19 12.58 -13.37
CA LEU A 389 -11.45 13.83 -14.06
C LEU A 389 -12.56 13.69 -15.12
N ALA A 390 -12.56 12.58 -15.85
CA ALA A 390 -13.60 12.29 -16.84
C ALA A 390 -14.99 12.15 -16.17
N ALA A 391 -15.04 11.44 -15.05
CA ALA A 391 -16.28 11.32 -14.28
C ALA A 391 -16.72 12.69 -13.70
N ARG A 392 -15.79 13.47 -13.13
CA ARG A 392 -16.09 14.80 -12.58
C ARG A 392 -16.68 15.75 -13.62
N ALA A 393 -16.24 15.66 -14.87
CA ALA A 393 -16.71 16.53 -15.96
C ALA A 393 -18.20 16.37 -16.27
N THR A 394 -18.82 15.24 -15.91
CA THR A 394 -20.22 14.93 -16.23
C THR A 394 -21.11 14.73 -15.01
N LEU A 395 -20.56 14.28 -13.87
CA LEU A 395 -21.35 13.90 -12.69
C LEU A 395 -22.12 15.07 -12.06
N ASN A 396 -21.59 16.30 -12.13
CA ASN A 396 -22.32 17.47 -11.62
C ASN A 396 -23.57 17.75 -12.46
N ASP A 397 -23.43 17.78 -13.77
CA ASP A 397 -24.54 17.99 -14.70
C ASP A 397 -25.57 16.85 -14.63
N GLU A 398 -25.09 15.61 -14.46
CA GLU A 398 -25.94 14.45 -14.25
C GLU A 398 -26.73 14.56 -12.93
N ALA A 399 -26.13 15.01 -11.84
CA ALA A 399 -26.81 15.21 -10.56
C ALA A 399 -27.89 16.30 -10.65
N ASP A 400 -27.59 17.40 -11.35
CA ASP A 400 -28.55 18.50 -11.58
C ASP A 400 -29.72 18.03 -12.46
N ALA A 401 -29.45 17.30 -13.54
CA ALA A 401 -30.48 16.71 -14.40
C ALA A 401 -31.37 15.71 -13.64
N GLN A 402 -30.74 14.85 -12.80
CA GLN A 402 -31.46 13.86 -11.98
C GLN A 402 -32.33 14.54 -10.92
N GLN A 403 -31.88 15.66 -10.36
CA GLN A 403 -32.69 16.48 -9.43
C GLN A 403 -33.88 17.10 -10.14
N ALA A 404 -33.71 17.58 -11.37
CA ALA A 404 -34.83 18.09 -12.18
C ALA A 404 -35.85 16.99 -12.50
N VAL A 405 -35.39 15.78 -12.83
CA VAL A 405 -36.28 14.60 -13.04
C VAL A 405 -37.06 14.31 -11.76
N GLN A 406 -36.39 14.20 -10.60
CA GLN A 406 -37.05 13.95 -9.32
C GLN A 406 -38.13 15.01 -9.02
N LYS A 407 -37.82 16.29 -9.24
CA LYS A 407 -38.78 17.39 -9.04
C LYS A 407 -40.01 17.26 -9.97
N SER A 408 -39.76 17.00 -11.25
CA SER A 408 -40.85 16.81 -12.22
C SER A 408 -41.75 15.61 -11.89
N GLN A 409 -41.16 14.49 -11.42
CA GLN A 409 -41.94 13.32 -11.01
C GLN A 409 -42.74 13.59 -9.73
N SER A 410 -42.19 14.39 -8.79
CA SER A 410 -42.93 14.81 -7.58
C SER A 410 -44.14 15.68 -7.94
N GLU A 411 -43.97 16.65 -8.83
CA GLU A 411 -45.06 17.49 -9.33
C GLU A 411 -46.12 16.66 -10.10
N ARG A 412 -45.66 15.70 -10.95
CA ARG A 412 -46.55 14.77 -11.66
C ARG A 412 -47.39 13.95 -10.70
N LEU A 413 -46.83 13.46 -9.62
CA LEU A 413 -47.57 12.69 -8.61
C LEU A 413 -48.69 13.54 -7.96
N VAL A 414 -48.39 14.79 -7.58
CA VAL A 414 -49.38 15.72 -7.01
C VAL A 414 -50.53 15.94 -7.99
N LEU A 415 -50.23 16.16 -9.27
CA LEU A 415 -51.26 16.37 -10.32
C LEU A 415 -52.08 15.10 -10.56
N ALA A 416 -51.44 13.92 -10.66
CA ALA A 416 -52.14 12.65 -10.85
C ALA A 416 -53.12 12.35 -9.68
N GLN A 417 -52.66 12.59 -8.43
CA GLN A 417 -53.54 12.44 -7.25
C GLN A 417 -54.72 13.37 -7.28
N ALA A 418 -54.52 14.65 -7.63
CA ALA A 418 -55.63 15.63 -7.75
C ALA A 418 -56.63 15.22 -8.86
N ARG A 419 -56.16 14.77 -10.02
CA ARG A 419 -57.04 14.30 -11.13
C ARG A 419 -57.85 13.05 -10.71
N TYR A 420 -57.22 12.11 -10.04
CA TYR A 420 -57.90 10.91 -9.52
C TYR A 420 -58.95 11.25 -8.46
N GLN A 421 -58.62 12.13 -7.50
CA GLN A 421 -59.55 12.56 -6.46
C GLN A 421 -60.80 13.25 -7.04
N ASN A 422 -60.64 14.01 -8.13
CA ASN A 422 -61.74 14.68 -8.83
C ASN A 422 -62.45 13.79 -9.86
N GLY A 423 -62.12 12.51 -9.97
CA GLY A 423 -62.76 11.56 -10.90
C GLY A 423 -62.40 11.77 -12.38
N ILE A 424 -61.37 12.58 -12.70
CA ILE A 424 -60.94 12.92 -14.05
C ILE A 424 -60.01 11.85 -14.65
N ALA A 425 -59.28 11.13 -13.78
CA ALA A 425 -58.30 10.12 -14.19
C ALA A 425 -58.55 8.80 -13.44
N ASN A 426 -58.03 7.70 -14.02
CA ASN A 426 -58.02 6.40 -13.35
C ASN A 426 -56.88 6.29 -12.36
N TYR A 427 -56.96 5.35 -11.44
CA TYR A 427 -55.92 5.13 -10.40
C TYR A 427 -54.56 4.71 -10.97
N LEU A 428 -54.53 4.16 -12.18
CA LEU A 428 -53.28 3.72 -12.82
C LEU A 428 -52.31 4.90 -13.04
N GLU A 429 -52.80 6.11 -13.32
CA GLU A 429 -51.96 7.30 -13.45
C GLU A 429 -51.22 7.62 -12.11
N VAL A 430 -51.91 7.44 -10.98
CA VAL A 430 -51.33 7.64 -9.64
C VAL A 430 -50.28 6.57 -9.36
N LEU A 431 -50.59 5.28 -9.61
CA LEU A 431 -49.68 4.16 -9.40
C LEU A 431 -48.41 4.33 -10.22
N ASP A 432 -48.50 4.76 -11.45
CA ASP A 432 -47.37 4.98 -12.34
C ASP A 432 -46.52 6.16 -11.85
N ALA A 433 -47.14 7.28 -11.44
CA ALA A 433 -46.45 8.43 -10.89
C ALA A 433 -45.72 8.10 -9.58
N GLU A 434 -46.32 7.32 -8.66
CA GLU A 434 -45.67 6.84 -7.40
C GLU A 434 -44.47 5.96 -7.68
N ARG A 435 -44.55 5.07 -8.67
CA ARG A 435 -43.44 4.19 -9.04
C ARG A 435 -42.27 4.98 -9.61
N GLU A 436 -42.56 5.88 -10.55
CA GLU A 436 -41.53 6.70 -11.21
C GLU A 436 -40.86 7.69 -10.24
N LEU A 437 -41.62 8.31 -9.31
CA LEU A 437 -41.04 9.16 -8.28
C LEU A 437 -40.07 8.38 -7.37
N PHE A 438 -40.49 7.21 -6.87
CA PHE A 438 -39.62 6.38 -6.03
C PHE A 438 -38.34 6.00 -6.76
N THR A 439 -38.42 5.64 -8.03
CA THR A 439 -37.25 5.31 -8.87
C THR A 439 -36.33 6.53 -9.04
N ALA A 440 -36.89 7.70 -9.34
CA ALA A 440 -36.13 8.94 -9.51
C ALA A 440 -35.43 9.38 -8.22
N GLU A 441 -36.06 9.23 -7.06
CA GLU A 441 -35.46 9.53 -5.75
C GLU A 441 -34.32 8.59 -5.43
N GLN A 442 -34.45 7.30 -5.71
CA GLN A 442 -33.36 6.34 -5.55
C GLN A 442 -32.16 6.65 -6.47
N GLN A 443 -32.43 6.96 -7.76
CA GLN A 443 -31.40 7.32 -8.72
C GLN A 443 -30.65 8.59 -8.32
N LEU A 444 -31.35 9.61 -7.84
CA LEU A 444 -30.76 10.85 -7.35
C LEU A 444 -29.77 10.57 -6.17
N LEU A 445 -30.16 9.71 -5.22
CA LEU A 445 -29.27 9.33 -4.11
C LEU A 445 -28.03 8.60 -4.63
N GLN A 446 -28.16 7.72 -5.62
CA GLN A 446 -27.03 7.01 -6.23
C GLN A 446 -26.10 7.96 -6.99
N THR A 447 -26.63 8.89 -7.79
CA THR A 447 -25.81 9.87 -8.53
C THR A 447 -25.04 10.78 -7.56
N LYS A 448 -25.68 11.20 -6.45
CA LYS A 448 -25.00 11.96 -5.38
C LYS A 448 -23.87 11.15 -4.74
N LEU A 449 -24.08 9.87 -4.45
CA LEU A 449 -23.03 8.99 -3.93
C LEU A 449 -21.87 8.88 -4.93
N LEU A 450 -22.14 8.67 -6.21
CA LEU A 450 -21.12 8.60 -7.27
C LEU A 450 -20.30 9.88 -7.34
N ASN A 451 -20.92 11.05 -7.26
CA ASN A 451 -20.21 12.33 -7.27
C ASN A 451 -19.28 12.48 -6.06
N LEU A 452 -19.75 12.15 -4.86
CA LEU A 452 -18.92 12.20 -3.64
C LEU A 452 -17.79 11.18 -3.67
N THR A 453 -18.05 9.95 -4.10
CA THR A 453 -17.01 8.91 -4.19
C THR A 453 -15.98 9.23 -5.26
N ASN A 454 -16.38 9.82 -6.38
CA ASN A 454 -15.44 10.29 -7.41
C ASN A 454 -14.50 11.39 -6.89
N ALA A 455 -15.00 12.33 -6.08
CA ALA A 455 -14.16 13.36 -5.47
C ALA A 455 -13.13 12.74 -4.49
N ILE A 456 -13.51 11.69 -3.74
CA ILE A 456 -12.60 10.94 -2.88
C ILE A 456 -11.55 10.20 -3.72
N ASP A 457 -11.97 9.55 -4.81
CA ASP A 457 -11.05 8.85 -5.72
C ASP A 457 -10.05 9.80 -6.37
N LEU A 458 -10.47 11.00 -6.76
CA LEU A 458 -9.56 12.05 -7.25
C LEU A 458 -8.57 12.50 -6.16
N TYR A 459 -9.04 12.76 -4.94
CA TYR A 459 -8.19 13.14 -3.81
C TYR A 459 -7.12 12.08 -3.52
N ARG A 460 -7.53 10.81 -3.47
CA ARG A 460 -6.65 9.66 -3.29
C ARG A 460 -5.65 9.51 -4.46
N ALA A 461 -6.13 9.59 -5.69
CA ALA A 461 -5.33 9.44 -6.90
C ALA A 461 -4.23 10.50 -7.03
N LEU A 462 -4.47 11.68 -6.47
CA LEU A 462 -3.49 12.78 -6.38
C LEU A 462 -2.55 12.70 -5.17
N GLY A 463 -2.66 11.63 -4.35
CA GLY A 463 -1.79 11.41 -3.20
C GLY A 463 -2.23 12.10 -1.91
N GLY A 464 -3.46 12.60 -1.83
CA GLY A 464 -4.06 13.15 -0.61
C GLY A 464 -4.37 12.06 0.43
N GLY A 465 -4.44 12.43 1.71
CA GLY A 465 -4.81 11.51 2.81
C GLY A 465 -3.65 11.06 3.71
N ILE A 466 -2.41 11.50 3.43
CA ILE A 466 -1.26 11.21 4.32
C ILE A 466 -1.28 12.11 5.55
N GLN A 467 -1.52 13.38 5.35
CA GLN A 467 -1.49 14.38 6.41
C GLN A 467 -2.85 14.46 7.10
N GLU A 468 -2.86 14.62 8.40
CA GLU A 468 -4.09 14.85 9.16
C GLU A 468 -4.58 16.30 9.03
N MET A 469 -3.65 17.27 9.13
CA MET A 469 -3.90 18.69 8.97
C MET A 469 -3.24 19.22 7.68
N SER A 470 -3.79 20.29 7.11
CA SER A 470 -3.17 20.99 5.99
C SER A 470 -1.82 21.61 6.39
N LYS A 471 -0.91 21.73 5.43
CA LYS A 471 0.36 22.43 5.61
C LYS A 471 0.15 23.93 5.79
#